data_58f1da2c9510bedd80279b35d20554f2
#
_entry.id   58f1da2c9510bedd80279b35d20554f2
#
_cell.length_a   1.000
_cell.length_b   1.000
_cell.length_c   1.000
_cell.angle_alpha   90.00
_cell.angle_beta   90.00
_cell.angle_gamma   90.00
#
_symmetry.space_group_name_H-M   'P 1'
#
loop_
_entity.id
_entity.type
_entity.pdbx_description
1 polymer ?
#
loop_
_entity_poly.entity_id
_entity_poly.type
_entity_poly.pdbx_seq_one_letter_code
_entity_poly.pdbx_strand_id
1 'polypeptide(L)' 'MKISIEYCAMWNYLPKASSLEVELKNNFPQSDISLISSGGGVFEISLNDNLIFSKKSLNRFPESGEVKRLIMDKL' A
#
# COMPACT_ATOMS: atom_id res chain seq x y z
N MET A 1 10.60 7.91 -6.43
CA MET A 1 9.18 7.53 -6.27
C MET A 1 8.92 7.21 -4.80
N LYS A 2 7.91 7.83 -4.24
CA LYS A 2 7.55 7.70 -2.83
C LYS A 2 6.24 6.94 -2.72
N ILE A 3 6.25 5.83 -1.96
CA ILE A 3 5.08 5.00 -1.76
C ILE A 3 4.80 4.93 -0.27
N SER A 4 3.55 5.16 0.16
CA SER A 4 3.17 4.97 1.55
C SER A 4 2.06 3.94 1.65
N ILE A 5 2.15 3.11 2.70
CA ILE A 5 1.16 2.09 3.02
C ILE A 5 0.67 2.38 4.43
N GLU A 6 -0.55 2.90 4.54
CA GLU A 6 -1.19 3.16 5.82
C GLU A 6 -2.05 1.97 6.19
N TYR A 7 -1.82 1.39 7.37
CA TYR A 7 -2.48 0.15 7.77
C TYR A 7 -3.00 0.23 9.21
N CYS A 8 -4.07 -0.50 9.48
CA CYS A 8 -4.63 -0.57 10.83
C CYS A 8 -3.78 -1.51 11.69
N ALA A 9 -3.09 -0.94 12.69
CA ALA A 9 -2.27 -1.74 13.60
C ALA A 9 -3.12 -2.58 14.54
N MET A 10 -4.23 -2.04 15.03
CA MET A 10 -5.10 -2.74 15.99
C MET A 10 -5.74 -4.00 15.40
N TRP A 11 -6.03 -3.99 14.10
CA TRP A 11 -6.64 -5.14 13.43
C TRP A 11 -5.59 -6.06 12.81
N ASN A 12 -4.32 -5.82 13.15
CA ASN A 12 -3.19 -6.67 12.76
C ASN A 12 -3.00 -6.74 11.24
N TYR A 13 -3.09 -5.60 10.58
CA TYR A 13 -2.85 -5.53 9.13
C TYR A 13 -1.37 -5.40 8.77
N LEU A 14 -0.47 -5.35 9.78
CA LEU A 14 0.96 -5.24 9.52
C LEU A 14 1.52 -6.34 8.62
N PRO A 15 1.15 -7.64 8.79
CA PRO A 15 1.67 -8.67 7.88
C PRO A 15 1.31 -8.42 6.43
N LYS A 16 0.10 -7.91 6.15
CA LYS A 16 -0.30 -7.57 4.79
C LYS A 16 0.49 -6.37 4.26
N ALA A 17 0.71 -5.37 5.10
CA ALA A 17 1.50 -4.19 4.73
C ALA A 17 2.95 -4.57 4.46
N SER A 18 3.54 -5.43 5.30
CA SER A 18 4.92 -5.89 5.13
C SER A 18 5.09 -6.71 3.85
N SER A 19 4.14 -7.59 3.56
CA SER A 19 4.16 -8.37 2.32
C SER A 19 4.10 -7.47 1.09
N LEU A 20 3.23 -6.47 1.12
CA LEU A 20 3.11 -5.53 0.02
C LEU A 20 4.38 -4.70 -0.13
N GLU A 21 4.99 -4.28 0.98
CA GLU A 21 6.26 -3.55 0.95
C GLU A 21 7.34 -4.35 0.22
N VAL A 22 7.48 -5.64 0.55
CA VAL A 22 8.47 -6.51 -0.09
C VAL A 22 8.18 -6.64 -1.58
N GLU A 23 6.94 -6.88 -1.95
CA GLU A 23 6.56 -6.99 -3.37
C GLU A 23 6.90 -5.71 -4.13
N LEU A 24 6.53 -4.55 -3.59
CA LEU A 24 6.77 -3.27 -4.25
C LEU A 24 8.25 -2.93 -4.32
N LYS A 25 9.03 -3.26 -3.28
CA LYS A 25 10.47 -3.02 -3.29
C LYS A 25 11.18 -3.89 -4.32
N ASN A 26 10.72 -5.12 -4.51
CA ASN A 26 11.26 -6.01 -5.53
C ASN A 26 10.98 -5.51 -6.95
N ASN A 27 9.83 -4.89 -7.15
CA ASN A 27 9.43 -4.39 -8.49
C ASN A 27 9.91 -2.96 -8.74
N PHE A 28 10.09 -2.16 -7.69
CA PHE A 28 10.50 -0.76 -7.78
C PHE A 28 11.64 -0.51 -6.78
N PRO A 29 12.84 -1.06 -7.05
CA PRO A 29 13.94 -1.03 -6.06
C PRO A 29 14.44 0.36 -5.71
N GLN A 30 14.16 1.36 -6.55
CA GLN A 30 14.57 2.74 -6.29
C GLN A 30 13.52 3.54 -5.52
N SER A 31 12.39 2.91 -5.17
CA SER A 31 11.34 3.64 -4.46
C SER A 31 11.62 3.76 -2.97
N ASP A 32 11.09 4.84 -2.37
CA ASP A 32 11.02 5.03 -0.92
C ASP A 32 9.66 4.54 -0.45
N ILE A 33 9.66 3.49 0.37
CA ILE A 33 8.41 2.90 0.87
C ILE A 33 8.31 3.11 2.37
N SER A 34 7.21 3.70 2.84
CA SER A 34 6.94 3.92 4.25
C SER A 34 5.71 3.15 4.69
N LEU A 35 5.80 2.50 5.84
CA LEU A 35 4.65 1.88 6.50
C LEU A 35 4.15 2.85 7.58
N ILE A 36 2.87 3.19 7.54
CA ILE A 36 2.28 4.16 8.46
C ILE A 36 1.24 3.45 9.32
N SER A 37 1.51 3.36 10.62
CA SER A 37 0.60 2.75 11.59
C SER A 37 -0.62 3.66 11.78
N SER A 38 -1.82 3.08 11.72
CA SER A 38 -3.06 3.81 11.81
C SER A 38 -4.12 2.93 12.51
N GLY A 39 -5.37 3.36 12.48
CA GLY A 39 -6.49 2.64 13.09
C GLY A 39 -7.70 2.59 12.17
N GLY A 40 -8.84 2.12 12.71
CA GLY A 40 -10.11 2.13 11.99
C GLY A 40 -10.19 1.15 10.82
N GLY A 41 -9.34 0.13 10.80
CA GLY A 41 -9.39 -0.89 9.76
C GLY A 41 -8.91 -0.43 8.39
N VAL A 42 -8.11 0.64 8.33
CA VAL A 42 -7.64 1.18 7.05
C VAL A 42 -6.54 0.33 6.41
N PHE A 43 -6.49 0.37 5.09
CA PHE A 43 -5.39 -0.15 4.29
C PHE A 43 -5.36 0.71 3.02
N GLU A 44 -4.53 1.77 3.06
CA GLU A 44 -4.55 2.84 2.06
C GLU A 44 -3.16 3.01 1.48
N ILE A 45 -3.07 3.01 0.15
CA ILE A 45 -1.79 3.09 -0.56
C ILE A 45 -1.74 4.41 -1.32
N SER A 46 -0.66 5.16 -1.14
CA SER A 46 -0.44 6.42 -1.86
C SER A 46 0.85 6.38 -2.65
N LEU A 47 0.84 7.02 -3.81
CA LEU A 47 2.01 7.20 -4.66
C LEU A 47 2.26 8.70 -4.80
N ASN A 48 3.42 9.16 -4.31
CA ASN A 48 3.79 10.59 -4.33
C ASN A 48 2.65 11.45 -3.77
N ASP A 49 2.11 11.03 -2.62
CA ASP A 49 1.03 11.68 -1.88
C ASP A 49 -0.35 11.62 -2.55
N ASN A 50 -0.49 10.87 -3.63
CA ASN A 50 -1.79 10.64 -4.27
C ASN A 50 -2.31 9.25 -3.92
N LEU A 51 -3.52 9.19 -3.38
CA LEU A 51 -4.14 7.91 -3.01
C LEU A 51 -4.44 7.10 -4.26
N ILE A 52 -3.91 5.87 -4.34
CA ILE A 52 -4.13 4.99 -5.49
C ILE A 52 -4.94 3.75 -5.14
N PHE A 53 -4.98 3.36 -3.87
CA PHE A 53 -5.81 2.25 -3.41
C PHE A 53 -6.37 2.56 -2.03
N SER A 54 -7.66 2.31 -1.84
CA SER A 54 -8.33 2.56 -0.56
C SER A 54 -9.23 1.39 -0.20
N LYS A 55 -8.87 0.65 0.86
CA LYS A 55 -9.75 -0.38 1.41
C LYS A 55 -11.05 0.23 1.91
N LYS A 56 -10.97 1.46 2.44
CA LYS A 56 -12.15 2.17 2.94
C LYS A 56 -13.17 2.39 1.82
N SER A 57 -12.71 2.77 0.63
CA SER A 57 -13.57 2.99 -0.52
C SER A 57 -14.04 1.69 -1.17
N LEU A 58 -13.14 0.73 -1.33
CA LEU A 58 -13.42 -0.50 -2.06
C LEU A 58 -13.94 -1.62 -1.18
N ASN A 59 -13.80 -1.48 0.13
CA ASN A 59 -14.23 -2.45 1.13
C ASN A 59 -13.58 -3.83 0.93
N ARG A 60 -12.32 -3.84 0.50
CA ARG A 60 -11.53 -5.05 0.33
C ARG A 60 -10.04 -4.73 0.34
N PHE A 61 -9.21 -5.76 0.54
CA PHE A 61 -7.77 -5.65 0.36
C PHE A 61 -7.41 -5.71 -1.12
N PRO A 62 -6.21 -5.21 -1.50
CA PRO A 62 -5.77 -5.33 -2.88
C PRO A 62 -5.53 -6.79 -3.25
N GLU A 63 -5.79 -7.11 -4.51
CA GLU A 63 -5.49 -8.42 -5.05
C GLU A 63 -4.00 -8.52 -5.38
N SER A 64 -3.52 -9.75 -5.59
CA SER A 64 -2.12 -9.97 -5.96
C SER A 64 -1.77 -9.20 -7.22
N GLY A 65 -0.72 -8.37 -7.14
CA GLY A 65 -0.25 -7.57 -8.27
C GLY A 65 -1.07 -6.32 -8.58
N GLU A 66 -2.17 -6.10 -7.87
CA GLU A 66 -3.06 -4.96 -8.16
C GLU A 66 -2.36 -3.63 -7.90
N VAL A 67 -1.69 -3.48 -6.74
CA VAL A 67 -1.03 -2.21 -6.39
C VAL A 67 0.13 -1.94 -7.36
N LYS A 68 0.90 -2.98 -7.70
CA LYS A 68 1.96 -2.86 -8.69
C LYS A 68 1.42 -2.31 -10.02
N ARG A 69 0.30 -2.86 -10.49
CA ARG A 69 -0.32 -2.43 -11.74
C ARG A 69 -0.79 -0.97 -11.65
N LEU A 70 -1.41 -0.60 -10.51
CA LEU A 70 -1.86 0.78 -10.31
C LEU A 70 -0.70 1.76 -10.34
N ILE A 71 0.43 1.39 -9.76
CA ILE A 71 1.63 2.23 -9.80
C ILE A 71 2.15 2.35 -11.22
N MET A 72 2.24 1.23 -11.93
CA MET A 72 2.74 1.22 -13.32
C MET A 72 1.87 2.09 -14.24
N ASP A 73 0.56 2.10 -14.00
CA ASP A 73 -0.36 2.93 -14.79
C ASP A 73 -0.13 4.43 -14.58
N LYS A 74 0.55 4.82 -13.51
CA LYS A 74 0.84 6.22 -13.20
C LYS A 74 2.23 6.68 -13.68
N LEU A 75 3.06 5.77 -14.14
CA LEU A 75 4.45 6.10 -14.55
C LEU A 75 4.56 6.56 -16.02
#